data_48a0417f4d0daf99fd040898911cb1eb
#
_entry.id   48a0417f4d0daf99fd040898911cb1eb
#
_cell.length_a   1.000
_cell.length_b   1.000
_cell.length_c   1.000
_cell.angle_alpha   90.00
_cell.angle_beta   90.00
_cell.angle_gamma   90.00
#
_symmetry.space_group_name_H-M   'P 1'
#
loop_
_entity.id
_entity.type
_entity.pdbx_description
1 polymer ?
#
loop_
_entity_poly.entity_id
_entity_poly.type
_entity_poly.pdbx_seq_one_letter_code
_entity_poly.pdbx_strand_id
1 'polypeptide(L)'
;MTVHFIGAGPGAADLLTVRAVRLIEASRVCIYAGTYLDDQILAYCPPDATLIDSQHLDLDQITDHLVIASRRGADVARLCSGDPSIYSALAEQTRRLDEAGVEWDVTPGVPAYAAAAAIIGRELTVPELAQTVILTRTQAVSTAMPETESLAYLAAARATMIIHLAIRRIRAICAELTPAYGPHCPVAVVGNATQPDETVLRGTLATIADQVEHAGLRQAAVIMVGEALHAENFVESHLYGKRRR
;
A
#
# COMPACT_ATOMS: atom_id res chain seq x y z
N MET A 1 -21.12 18.86 5.88
CA MET A 1 -19.76 18.94 5.32
C MET A 1 -19.20 17.54 5.24
N THR A 2 -18.40 17.28 4.23
CA THR A 2 -18.02 15.92 3.83
C THR A 2 -16.63 15.56 4.37
N VAL A 3 -16.45 14.29 4.76
CA VAL A 3 -15.14 13.71 5.05
C VAL A 3 -14.63 13.02 3.78
N HIS A 4 -13.54 13.52 3.22
CA HIS A 4 -12.90 12.97 2.03
C HIS A 4 -11.77 12.03 2.43
N PHE A 5 -11.96 10.71 2.25
CA PHE A 5 -10.87 9.74 2.38
C PHE A 5 -10.02 9.79 1.12
N ILE A 6 -8.80 10.28 1.23
CA ILE A 6 -7.95 10.61 0.10
C ILE A 6 -6.72 9.70 0.11
N GLY A 7 -6.50 8.96 -0.99
CA GLY A 7 -5.25 8.26 -1.21
C GLY A 7 -4.11 9.25 -1.42
N ALA A 8 -3.20 9.29 -0.47
CA ALA A 8 -2.05 10.20 -0.45
C ALA A 8 -0.83 9.68 -1.24
N GLY A 9 -0.99 8.57 -1.94
CA GLY A 9 0.10 7.99 -2.72
C GLY A 9 1.15 7.28 -1.87
N PRO A 10 2.23 6.80 -2.52
CA PRO A 10 3.24 5.94 -1.88
C PRO A 10 4.31 6.73 -1.10
N GLY A 11 4.38 8.05 -1.30
CA GLY A 11 5.38 8.93 -0.68
C GLY A 11 5.50 10.24 -1.43
N ALA A 12 6.00 10.25 -2.66
CA ALA A 12 6.23 11.45 -3.45
C ALA A 12 4.93 12.23 -3.74
N ALA A 13 4.97 13.55 -3.54
CA ALA A 13 3.82 14.43 -3.68
C ALA A 13 3.31 14.54 -5.14
N ASP A 14 4.16 14.37 -6.13
CA ASP A 14 3.80 14.36 -7.55
C ASP A 14 3.04 13.10 -8.01
N LEU A 15 2.91 12.10 -7.14
CA LEU A 15 2.07 10.93 -7.33
C LEU A 15 0.67 11.07 -6.74
N LEU A 16 0.32 12.24 -6.20
CA LEU A 16 -1.06 12.57 -5.87
C LEU A 16 -1.93 12.63 -7.14
N THR A 17 -3.15 12.14 -7.03
CA THR A 17 -4.11 12.39 -8.11
C THR A 17 -4.50 13.87 -8.13
N VAL A 18 -4.83 14.40 -9.31
CA VAL A 18 -5.32 15.79 -9.44
C VAL A 18 -6.56 16.04 -8.57
N ARG A 19 -7.41 15.01 -8.38
CA ARG A 19 -8.56 15.10 -7.48
C ARG A 19 -8.12 15.23 -6.02
N ALA A 20 -7.14 14.42 -5.60
CA ALA A 20 -6.59 14.48 -4.24
C ALA A 20 -6.08 15.88 -3.90
N VAL A 21 -5.27 16.46 -4.79
CA VAL A 21 -4.75 17.85 -4.61
C VAL A 21 -5.89 18.83 -4.39
N ARG A 22 -6.90 18.84 -5.29
CA ARG A 22 -8.05 19.79 -5.19
C ARG A 22 -8.85 19.63 -3.90
N LEU A 23 -9.03 18.40 -3.41
CA LEU A 23 -9.74 18.16 -2.15
C LEU A 23 -8.91 18.58 -0.94
N ILE A 24 -7.60 18.35 -0.95
CA ILE A 24 -6.70 18.82 0.11
C ILE A 24 -6.71 20.35 0.18
N GLU A 25 -6.56 21.03 -0.97
CA GLU A 25 -6.59 22.51 -1.07
C GLU A 25 -7.93 23.12 -0.61
N ALA A 26 -9.04 22.38 -0.74
CA ALA A 26 -10.37 22.85 -0.33
C ALA A 26 -10.70 22.55 1.13
N SER A 27 -9.97 21.65 1.80
CA SER A 27 -10.29 21.17 3.14
C SER A 27 -9.66 22.04 4.22
N ARG A 28 -10.47 22.46 5.20
CA ARG A 28 -10.01 23.25 6.34
C ARG A 28 -9.43 22.42 7.49
N VAL A 29 -9.64 21.13 7.46
CA VAL A 29 -9.07 20.17 8.41
C VAL A 29 -8.42 19.04 7.63
N CYS A 30 -7.17 18.73 7.96
CA CYS A 30 -6.44 17.62 7.38
C CYS A 30 -6.00 16.67 8.49
N ILE A 31 -6.42 15.41 8.42
CA ILE A 31 -6.04 14.34 9.35
C ILE A 31 -5.17 13.33 8.58
N TYR A 32 -3.96 13.10 9.06
CA TYR A 32 -2.96 12.28 8.38
C TYR A 32 -2.17 11.45 9.38
N ALA A 33 -1.44 10.42 8.90
CA ALA A 33 -0.50 9.66 9.72
C ALA A 33 0.93 10.02 9.30
N GLY A 34 1.65 10.76 10.13
CA GLY A 34 2.95 11.37 9.82
C GLY A 34 4.07 10.39 9.48
N THR A 35 3.94 9.11 9.88
CA THR A 35 4.97 8.09 9.61
C THR A 35 5.20 7.81 8.12
N TYR A 36 4.22 8.07 7.26
CA TYR A 36 4.24 7.61 5.86
C TYR A 36 3.93 8.73 4.86
N LEU A 37 3.88 9.97 5.31
CA LEU A 37 3.50 11.11 4.49
C LEU A 37 4.68 12.07 4.33
N ASP A 38 4.96 12.50 3.10
CA ASP A 38 5.92 13.57 2.84
C ASP A 38 5.31 14.94 3.24
N ASP A 39 6.09 15.78 3.89
CA ASP A 39 5.71 17.14 4.26
C ASP A 39 5.27 17.97 3.05
N GLN A 40 5.76 17.69 1.85
CA GLN A 40 5.33 18.32 0.61
C GLN A 40 3.85 18.08 0.28
N ILE A 41 3.27 16.97 0.75
CA ILE A 41 1.83 16.71 0.60
C ILE A 41 1.01 17.65 1.49
N LEU A 42 1.49 17.93 2.70
CA LEU A 42 0.83 18.86 3.61
C LEU A 42 0.93 20.31 3.13
N ALA A 43 1.89 20.63 2.26
CA ALA A 43 2.02 21.95 1.66
C ALA A 43 0.85 22.31 0.72
N TYR A 44 0.05 21.34 0.27
CA TYR A 44 -1.21 21.59 -0.46
C TYR A 44 -2.36 22.03 0.46
N CYS A 45 -2.26 21.86 1.78
CA CYS A 45 -3.29 22.34 2.69
C CYS A 45 -3.32 23.87 2.72
N PRO A 46 -4.51 24.49 2.88
CA PRO A 46 -4.61 25.93 3.10
C PRO A 46 -3.73 26.35 4.30
N PRO A 47 -3.15 27.57 4.27
CA PRO A 47 -2.29 28.06 5.36
C PRO A 47 -2.97 28.13 6.73
N ASP A 48 -4.31 28.27 6.73
CA ASP A 48 -5.17 28.32 7.93
C ASP A 48 -5.81 26.96 8.26
N ALA A 49 -5.46 25.88 7.54
CA ALA A 49 -5.98 24.57 7.82
C ALA A 49 -5.47 24.01 9.15
N THR A 50 -6.34 23.31 9.86
CA THR A 50 -5.96 22.57 11.06
C THR A 50 -5.38 21.21 10.65
N LEU A 51 -4.10 20.99 10.94
CA LEU A 51 -3.40 19.74 10.68
C LEU A 51 -3.41 18.85 11.94
N ILE A 52 -3.86 17.60 11.81
CA ILE A 52 -3.95 16.65 12.92
C ILE A 52 -3.17 15.38 12.55
N ASP A 53 -2.05 15.15 13.22
CA ASP A 53 -1.32 13.89 13.09
C ASP A 53 -1.99 12.79 13.90
N SER A 54 -2.45 11.75 13.21
CA SER A 54 -3.14 10.60 13.80
C SER A 54 -2.22 9.45 14.18
N GLN A 55 -0.90 9.62 14.09
CA GLN A 55 0.06 8.53 14.34
C GLN A 55 -0.10 7.88 15.73
N HIS A 56 -0.49 8.66 16.73
CA HIS A 56 -0.65 8.21 18.11
C HIS A 56 -2.11 8.20 18.58
N LEU A 57 -3.05 8.41 17.66
CA LEU A 57 -4.48 8.37 17.94
C LEU A 57 -5.03 6.97 17.68
N ASP A 58 -5.92 6.54 18.56
CA ASP A 58 -6.73 5.34 18.32
C ASP A 58 -7.91 5.65 17.35
N LEU A 59 -8.63 4.59 16.98
CA LEU A 59 -9.72 4.72 16.03
C LEU A 59 -10.86 5.59 16.54
N ASP A 60 -11.14 5.58 17.86
CA ASP A 60 -12.18 6.39 18.48
C ASP A 60 -11.81 7.87 18.39
N GLN A 61 -10.58 8.21 18.78
CA GLN A 61 -10.06 9.57 18.69
C GLN A 61 -10.03 10.10 17.25
N ILE A 62 -9.59 9.29 16.29
CA ILE A 62 -9.61 9.66 14.86
C ILE A 62 -11.03 9.97 14.41
N THR A 63 -11.99 9.09 14.73
CA THR A 63 -13.38 9.26 14.33
C THR A 63 -14.02 10.49 14.97
N ASP A 64 -13.72 10.74 16.25
CA ASP A 64 -14.19 11.92 16.95
C ASP A 64 -13.72 13.22 16.26
N HIS A 65 -12.45 13.30 15.87
CA HIS A 65 -11.93 14.44 15.10
C HIS A 65 -12.68 14.65 13.78
N LEU A 66 -12.93 13.56 13.03
CA LEU A 66 -13.68 13.61 11.76
C LEU A 66 -15.10 14.14 11.97
N VAL A 67 -15.83 13.59 12.96
CA VAL A 67 -17.22 13.97 13.27
C VAL A 67 -17.31 15.41 13.77
N ILE A 68 -16.43 15.80 14.70
CA ILE A 68 -16.42 17.15 15.28
C ILE A 68 -16.15 18.20 14.18
N ALA A 69 -15.16 17.97 13.32
CA ALA A 69 -14.81 18.89 12.25
C ALA A 69 -15.97 19.05 11.25
N SER A 70 -16.57 17.94 10.79
CA SER A 70 -17.71 17.97 9.88
C SER A 70 -18.92 18.70 10.48
N ARG A 71 -19.26 18.44 11.75
CA ARG A 71 -20.37 19.13 12.46
C ARG A 71 -20.11 20.62 12.66
N ARG A 72 -18.86 21.06 12.71
CA ARG A 72 -18.48 22.49 12.75
C ARG A 72 -18.52 23.17 11.38
N GLY A 73 -18.94 22.47 10.34
CA GLY A 73 -19.07 23.03 8.99
C GLY A 73 -17.75 23.07 8.21
N ALA A 74 -16.79 22.17 8.52
CA ALA A 74 -15.56 22.04 7.77
C ALA A 74 -15.57 20.78 6.92
N ASP A 75 -15.14 20.87 5.66
CA ASP A 75 -14.74 19.70 4.88
C ASP A 75 -13.39 19.20 5.40
N VAL A 76 -13.26 17.87 5.47
CA VAL A 76 -12.11 17.21 6.10
C VAL A 76 -11.39 16.34 5.08
N ALA A 77 -10.10 16.58 4.88
CA ALA A 77 -9.20 15.68 4.18
C ALA A 77 -8.67 14.61 5.16
N ARG A 78 -9.09 13.37 5.01
CA ARG A 78 -8.52 12.20 5.71
C ARG A 78 -7.52 11.52 4.79
N LEU A 79 -6.23 11.80 4.97
CA LEU A 79 -5.18 11.23 4.13
C LEU A 79 -4.87 9.79 4.55
N CYS A 80 -4.90 8.88 3.58
CA CYS A 80 -4.55 7.48 3.73
C CYS A 80 -3.29 7.20 2.91
N SER A 81 -2.25 6.62 3.51
CA SER A 81 -1.04 6.23 2.77
C SER A 81 -1.37 5.26 1.64
N GLY A 82 -0.82 5.49 0.45
CA GLY A 82 -1.12 4.71 -0.74
C GLY A 82 -2.54 4.95 -1.24
N ASP A 83 -3.37 3.92 -1.15
CA ASP A 83 -4.77 3.90 -1.57
C ASP A 83 -5.69 3.49 -0.40
N PRO A 84 -6.83 4.16 -0.19
CA PRO A 84 -7.73 3.85 0.92
C PRO A 84 -8.33 2.43 0.88
N SER A 85 -8.35 1.77 -0.26
CA SER A 85 -8.93 0.43 -0.40
C SER A 85 -8.11 -0.70 0.22
N ILE A 86 -6.85 -0.43 0.63
CA ILE A 86 -5.94 -1.47 1.13
C ILE A 86 -5.36 -1.08 2.50
N TYR A 87 -5.72 -1.83 3.54
CA TYR A 87 -5.18 -1.73 4.91
C TYR A 87 -5.27 -0.35 5.56
N SER A 88 -6.27 0.45 5.23
CA SER A 88 -6.45 1.83 5.73
C SER A 88 -7.43 1.97 6.90
N ALA A 89 -8.05 0.89 7.36
CA ALA A 89 -9.17 0.89 8.29
C ALA A 89 -10.36 1.75 7.77
N LEU A 90 -10.55 1.81 6.45
CA LEU A 90 -11.62 2.59 5.83
C LEU A 90 -13.00 2.13 6.30
N ALA A 91 -13.25 0.81 6.28
CA ALA A 91 -14.55 0.23 6.63
C ALA A 91 -14.98 0.56 8.07
N GLU A 92 -14.03 0.55 9.01
CA GLU A 92 -14.31 0.88 10.40
C GLU A 92 -14.63 2.37 10.57
N GLN A 93 -13.87 3.24 9.90
CA GLN A 93 -14.07 4.69 9.96
C GLN A 93 -15.40 5.08 9.28
N THR A 94 -15.69 4.59 8.08
CA THR A 94 -16.93 4.93 7.35
C THR A 94 -18.18 4.45 8.08
N ARG A 95 -18.17 3.23 8.65
CA ARG A 95 -19.28 2.76 9.48
C ARG A 95 -19.60 3.72 10.64
N ARG A 96 -18.58 4.23 11.32
CA ARG A 96 -18.76 5.18 12.44
C ARG A 96 -19.26 6.55 11.96
N LEU A 97 -18.85 6.99 10.78
CA LEU A 97 -19.37 8.21 10.17
C LEU A 97 -20.84 8.04 9.78
N ASP A 98 -21.24 6.89 9.23
CA ASP A 98 -22.63 6.57 8.93
C ASP A 98 -23.50 6.60 10.20
N GLU A 99 -23.04 5.96 11.29
CA GLU A 99 -23.70 5.99 12.61
C GLU A 99 -23.83 7.41 13.15
N ALA A 100 -22.87 8.30 12.85
CA ALA A 100 -22.88 9.71 13.26
C ALA A 100 -23.66 10.64 12.32
N GLY A 101 -24.16 10.11 11.17
CA GLY A 101 -24.86 10.88 10.14
C GLY A 101 -23.94 11.87 9.41
N VAL A 102 -22.67 11.55 9.24
CA VAL A 102 -21.65 12.36 8.55
C VAL A 102 -21.44 11.83 7.14
N GLU A 103 -21.57 12.70 6.15
CA GLU A 103 -21.29 12.35 4.76
C GLU A 103 -19.79 12.14 4.51
N TRP A 104 -19.47 11.18 3.65
CA TRP A 104 -18.10 10.89 3.26
C TRP A 104 -18.00 10.41 1.80
N ASP A 105 -16.82 10.55 1.23
CA ASP A 105 -16.47 9.96 -0.06
C ASP A 105 -15.03 9.43 -0.06
N VAL A 106 -14.65 8.74 -1.15
CA VAL A 106 -13.32 8.12 -1.30
C VAL A 106 -12.69 8.54 -2.62
N THR A 107 -11.48 9.04 -2.54
CA THR A 107 -10.64 9.34 -3.70
C THR A 107 -9.46 8.36 -3.74
N PRO A 108 -9.27 7.60 -4.83
CA PRO A 108 -8.17 6.65 -4.94
C PRO A 108 -6.81 7.32 -4.98
N GLY A 109 -5.78 6.58 -4.58
CA GLY A 109 -4.39 6.98 -4.70
C GLY A 109 -3.55 5.92 -5.42
N VAL A 110 -2.26 6.18 -5.59
CA VAL A 110 -1.30 5.20 -6.10
C VAL A 110 -0.86 4.30 -4.93
N PRO A 111 -1.22 3.01 -4.93
CA PRO A 111 -0.84 2.13 -3.83
C PRO A 111 0.66 1.79 -3.89
N ALA A 112 1.25 1.52 -2.72
CA ALA A 112 2.68 1.28 -2.59
C ALA A 112 3.19 0.12 -3.46
N TYR A 113 2.38 -0.92 -3.68
CA TYR A 113 2.79 -2.03 -4.55
C TYR A 113 2.92 -1.63 -6.02
N ALA A 114 2.06 -0.73 -6.52
CA ALA A 114 2.14 -0.26 -7.90
C ALA A 114 3.37 0.64 -8.09
N ALA A 115 3.65 1.50 -7.13
CA ALA A 115 4.89 2.28 -7.12
C ALA A 115 6.12 1.38 -7.06
N ALA A 116 6.13 0.36 -6.19
CA ALA A 116 7.21 -0.60 -6.09
C ALA A 116 7.44 -1.35 -7.41
N ALA A 117 6.36 -1.77 -8.10
CA ALA A 117 6.45 -2.41 -9.42
C ALA A 117 7.06 -1.47 -10.47
N ALA A 118 6.66 -0.20 -10.48
CA ALA A 118 7.23 0.82 -11.36
C ALA A 118 8.72 1.06 -11.08
N ILE A 119 9.12 1.18 -9.80
CA ILE A 119 10.50 1.37 -9.36
C ILE A 119 11.39 0.21 -9.83
N ILE A 120 10.92 -1.03 -9.70
CA ILE A 120 11.70 -2.19 -10.17
C ILE A 120 11.59 -2.41 -11.68
N GLY A 121 10.74 -1.66 -12.39
CA GLY A 121 10.53 -1.76 -13.84
C GLY A 121 9.92 -3.10 -14.25
N ARG A 122 8.95 -3.62 -13.49
CA ARG A 122 8.34 -4.93 -13.76
C ARG A 122 6.82 -4.85 -13.81
N GLU A 123 6.25 -5.53 -14.79
CA GLU A 123 4.84 -5.89 -14.82
C GLU A 123 4.61 -7.09 -13.90
N LEU A 124 3.54 -7.04 -13.12
CA LEU A 124 3.22 -8.09 -12.14
C LEU A 124 2.47 -9.28 -12.78
N THR A 125 1.99 -9.11 -14.00
CA THR A 125 1.26 -10.11 -14.78
C THR A 125 1.96 -10.32 -16.11
N VAL A 126 2.57 -11.47 -16.29
CA VAL A 126 3.32 -11.83 -17.51
C VAL A 126 2.72 -13.09 -18.11
N PRO A 127 2.44 -13.12 -19.43
CA PRO A 127 1.86 -14.29 -20.08
C PRO A 127 2.62 -15.57 -19.76
N GLU A 128 1.89 -16.64 -19.46
CA GLU A 128 2.38 -17.98 -19.10
C GLU A 128 3.20 -18.09 -17.81
N LEU A 129 3.67 -16.97 -17.23
CA LEU A 129 4.41 -16.97 -15.95
C LEU A 129 3.49 -16.70 -14.76
N ALA A 130 2.71 -15.63 -14.82
CA ALA A 130 1.73 -15.29 -13.79
C ALA A 130 0.68 -14.34 -14.37
N GLN A 131 -0.61 -14.68 -14.22
CA GLN A 131 -1.74 -13.85 -14.63
C GLN A 131 -2.58 -13.38 -13.44
N THR A 132 -2.16 -13.75 -12.23
CA THR A 132 -2.82 -13.42 -10.98
C THR A 132 -1.84 -12.71 -10.05
N VAL A 133 -2.32 -11.66 -9.38
CA VAL A 133 -1.59 -10.97 -8.33
C VAL A 133 -2.35 -11.14 -7.02
N ILE A 134 -1.69 -11.66 -6.01
CA ILE A 134 -2.22 -11.81 -4.66
C ILE A 134 -1.67 -10.66 -3.81
N LEU A 135 -2.56 -9.79 -3.34
CA LEU A 135 -2.23 -8.77 -2.34
C LEU A 135 -2.59 -9.31 -0.95
N THR A 136 -1.60 -9.43 -0.08
CA THR A 136 -1.80 -9.99 1.25
C THR A 136 -0.90 -9.32 2.30
N ARG A 137 -1.07 -9.72 3.54
CA ARG A 137 -0.20 -9.42 4.68
C ARG A 137 0.12 -10.69 5.45
N THR A 138 0.92 -10.61 6.49
CA THR A 138 1.07 -11.73 7.43
C THR A 138 0.39 -11.41 8.74
N GLN A 139 -0.11 -12.44 9.43
CA GLN A 139 -0.55 -12.28 10.80
C GLN A 139 0.67 -12.00 11.69
N ALA A 140 0.61 -10.89 12.42
CA ALA A 140 1.56 -10.54 13.46
C ALA A 140 0.81 -10.49 14.82
N VAL A 141 1.06 -9.49 15.63
CA VAL A 141 0.36 -9.26 16.90
C VAL A 141 -1.07 -8.70 16.67
N SER A 142 -1.36 -8.21 15.47
CA SER A 142 -2.62 -7.58 15.09
C SER A 142 -3.72 -8.61 14.74
N THR A 143 -4.84 -8.12 14.22
CA THR A 143 -6.04 -8.86 13.83
C THR A 143 -5.74 -10.19 13.14
N ALA A 144 -6.37 -11.26 13.62
CA ALA A 144 -6.24 -12.60 13.05
C ALA A 144 -6.59 -12.61 11.54
N MET A 145 -5.94 -13.50 10.81
CA MET A 145 -6.26 -13.78 9.41
C MET A 145 -7.03 -15.10 9.32
N PRO A 146 -7.95 -15.24 8.34
CA PRO A 146 -8.53 -16.53 8.04
C PRO A 146 -7.45 -17.58 7.73
N GLU A 147 -7.64 -18.83 8.15
CA GLU A 147 -6.67 -19.92 7.88
C GLU A 147 -6.41 -20.11 6.39
N THR A 148 -7.45 -19.91 5.55
CA THR A 148 -7.38 -19.99 4.09
C THR A 148 -6.57 -18.86 3.44
N GLU A 149 -6.20 -17.84 4.20
CA GLU A 149 -5.34 -16.73 3.77
C GLU A 149 -3.92 -16.82 4.33
N SER A 150 -3.54 -17.96 4.91
CA SER A 150 -2.13 -18.18 5.29
C SER A 150 -1.21 -18.14 4.07
N LEU A 151 0.02 -17.67 4.23
CA LEU A 151 0.97 -17.61 3.11
C LEU A 151 1.20 -18.99 2.47
N ALA A 152 1.26 -20.05 3.28
CA ALA A 152 1.41 -21.40 2.78
C ALA A 152 0.22 -21.83 1.90
N TYR A 153 -1.01 -21.46 2.26
CA TYR A 153 -2.20 -21.73 1.44
C TYR A 153 -2.18 -20.95 0.14
N LEU A 154 -1.96 -19.64 0.22
CA LEU A 154 -1.91 -18.76 -0.95
C LEU A 154 -0.76 -19.08 -1.90
N ALA A 155 0.36 -19.56 -1.36
CA ALA A 155 1.55 -19.95 -2.14
C ALA A 155 1.29 -21.12 -3.13
N ALA A 156 0.28 -21.94 -2.88
CA ALA A 156 -0.06 -23.05 -3.78
C ALA A 156 -0.46 -22.56 -5.20
N ALA A 157 -0.95 -21.34 -5.32
CA ALA A 157 -1.29 -20.74 -6.62
C ALA A 157 -0.05 -20.36 -7.44
N ARG A 158 1.14 -20.21 -6.83
CA ARG A 158 2.38 -19.71 -7.46
C ARG A 158 2.21 -18.42 -8.27
N ALA A 159 1.21 -17.64 -7.92
CA ALA A 159 0.92 -16.32 -8.49
C ALA A 159 1.99 -15.29 -8.10
N THR A 160 2.01 -14.13 -8.72
CA THR A 160 2.80 -12.99 -8.20
C THR A 160 2.20 -12.57 -6.85
N MET A 161 2.98 -12.67 -5.79
CA MET A 161 2.52 -12.37 -4.44
C MET A 161 3.14 -11.06 -3.94
N ILE A 162 2.28 -10.16 -3.45
CA ILE A 162 2.66 -8.88 -2.87
C ILE A 162 2.28 -8.91 -1.38
N ILE A 163 3.28 -8.75 -0.51
CA ILE A 163 3.08 -8.87 0.93
C ILE A 163 3.35 -7.52 1.59
N HIS A 164 2.32 -6.98 2.22
CA HIS A 164 2.34 -5.71 2.95
C HIS A 164 2.53 -5.92 4.45
N LEU A 165 2.98 -4.88 5.17
CA LEU A 165 3.03 -4.80 6.63
C LEU A 165 3.84 -5.94 7.30
N ALA A 166 4.79 -6.55 6.60
CA ALA A 166 5.36 -7.84 6.98
C ALA A 166 6.89 -7.88 7.02
N ILE A 167 7.58 -6.78 6.73
CA ILE A 167 9.05 -6.76 6.52
C ILE A 167 9.84 -7.32 7.71
N ARG A 168 9.37 -7.11 8.95
CA ARG A 168 10.01 -7.65 10.15
C ARG A 168 9.98 -9.18 10.24
N ARG A 169 9.14 -9.82 9.43
CA ARG A 169 8.99 -11.29 9.35
C ARG A 169 9.63 -11.88 8.11
N ILE A 170 10.47 -11.14 7.40
CA ILE A 170 11.00 -11.55 6.10
C ILE A 170 11.58 -12.98 6.10
N ARG A 171 12.33 -13.35 7.13
CA ARG A 171 12.92 -14.70 7.26
C ARG A 171 11.86 -15.80 7.38
N ALA A 172 10.83 -15.57 8.19
CA ALA A 172 9.70 -16.49 8.30
C ALA A 172 8.91 -16.59 7.00
N ILE A 173 8.67 -15.46 6.33
CA ILE A 173 7.99 -15.41 5.02
C ILE A 173 8.76 -16.24 3.99
N CYS A 174 10.07 -16.09 3.90
CA CYS A 174 10.89 -16.88 2.99
C CYS A 174 10.78 -18.40 3.28
N ALA A 175 10.79 -18.77 4.56
CA ALA A 175 10.64 -20.17 4.96
C ALA A 175 9.25 -20.73 4.61
N GLU A 176 8.18 -19.95 4.81
CA GLU A 176 6.80 -20.34 4.49
C GLU A 176 6.56 -20.49 2.98
N LEU A 177 7.20 -19.63 2.16
CA LEU A 177 6.99 -19.63 0.70
C LEU A 177 7.89 -20.61 -0.06
N THR A 178 9.08 -20.90 0.46
CA THR A 178 10.07 -21.76 -0.23
C THR A 178 9.53 -23.14 -0.64
N PRO A 179 8.69 -23.86 0.13
CA PRO A 179 8.15 -25.15 -0.30
C PRO A 179 7.35 -25.11 -1.60
N ALA A 180 6.63 -24.01 -1.85
CA ALA A 180 5.79 -23.87 -3.05
C ALA A 180 6.52 -23.20 -4.21
N TYR A 181 7.26 -22.12 -3.95
CA TYR A 181 7.93 -21.33 -4.99
C TYR A 181 9.34 -21.83 -5.33
N GLY A 182 9.97 -22.55 -4.43
CA GLY A 182 11.39 -22.93 -4.53
C GLY A 182 12.35 -21.83 -4.02
N PRO A 183 13.56 -22.23 -3.59
CA PRO A 183 14.54 -21.28 -2.98
C PRO A 183 15.07 -20.23 -3.96
N HIS A 184 15.02 -20.49 -5.26
CA HIS A 184 15.52 -19.61 -6.31
C HIS A 184 14.46 -18.65 -6.88
N CYS A 185 13.20 -18.75 -6.42
CA CYS A 185 12.13 -17.84 -6.86
C CYS A 185 12.53 -16.38 -6.62
N PRO A 186 12.38 -15.51 -7.64
CA PRO A 186 12.72 -14.11 -7.55
C PRO A 186 11.92 -13.38 -6.48
N VAL A 187 12.61 -12.52 -5.75
CA VAL A 187 12.03 -11.63 -4.74
C VAL A 187 12.58 -10.22 -4.92
N ALA A 188 11.71 -9.24 -4.84
CA ALA A 188 12.08 -7.84 -4.72
C ALA A 188 11.47 -7.24 -3.44
N VAL A 189 12.23 -6.39 -2.76
CA VAL A 189 11.76 -5.61 -1.62
C VAL A 189 12.02 -4.15 -1.92
N VAL A 190 10.98 -3.34 -1.83
CA VAL A 190 11.09 -1.88 -1.97
C VAL A 190 10.66 -1.26 -0.65
N GLY A 191 11.59 -0.61 0.01
CA GLY A 191 11.37 0.18 1.21
C GLY A 191 11.26 1.66 0.87
N ASN A 192 10.41 2.39 1.58
CA ASN A 192 10.19 3.83 1.44
C ASN A 192 10.00 4.25 -0.04
N ALA A 193 9.15 3.50 -0.76
CA ALA A 193 8.93 3.69 -2.19
C ALA A 193 8.62 5.16 -2.51
N THR A 194 9.35 5.73 -3.49
CA THR A 194 9.24 7.12 -3.96
C THR A 194 9.67 8.19 -2.94
N GLN A 195 10.23 7.83 -1.80
CA GLN A 195 10.76 8.75 -0.81
C GLN A 195 12.28 8.93 -0.99
N PRO A 196 12.89 9.98 -0.41
CA PRO A 196 14.33 10.24 -0.57
C PRO A 196 15.27 9.11 -0.10
N ASP A 197 14.81 8.31 0.86
CA ASP A 197 15.52 7.14 1.41
C ASP A 197 15.04 5.80 0.84
N GLU A 198 14.50 5.84 -0.39
CA GLU A 198 14.07 4.64 -1.12
C GLU A 198 15.16 3.58 -1.15
N THR A 199 14.78 2.36 -0.82
CA THR A 199 15.68 1.20 -0.82
C THR A 199 15.11 0.10 -1.69
N VAL A 200 15.89 -0.38 -2.66
CA VAL A 200 15.51 -1.48 -3.56
C VAL A 200 16.46 -2.66 -3.37
N LEU A 201 15.91 -3.79 -2.95
CA LEU A 201 16.65 -5.05 -2.81
C LEU A 201 16.10 -6.08 -3.77
N ARG A 202 16.97 -6.81 -4.44
CA ARG A 202 16.62 -7.89 -5.36
C ARG A 202 17.40 -9.14 -4.99
N GLY A 203 16.72 -10.27 -4.97
CA GLY A 203 17.32 -11.55 -4.64
C GLY A 203 16.38 -12.70 -4.93
N THR A 204 16.54 -13.77 -4.19
CA THR A 204 15.67 -14.95 -4.22
C THR A 204 15.14 -15.23 -2.81
N LEU A 205 14.19 -16.16 -2.68
CA LEU A 205 13.71 -16.59 -1.36
C LEU A 205 14.85 -17.10 -0.46
N ALA A 206 15.94 -17.62 -1.05
CA ALA A 206 17.11 -18.04 -0.28
C ALA A 206 17.98 -16.89 0.22
N THR A 207 17.98 -15.72 -0.44
CA THR A 207 18.98 -14.67 -0.18
C THR A 207 18.42 -13.35 0.32
N ILE A 208 17.14 -13.07 0.06
CA ILE A 208 16.57 -11.75 0.32
C ILE A 208 16.50 -11.38 1.81
N ALA A 209 16.32 -12.38 2.68
CA ALA A 209 16.21 -12.13 4.12
C ALA A 209 17.49 -11.51 4.69
N ASP A 210 18.66 -12.02 4.31
CA ASP A 210 19.94 -11.49 4.75
C ASP A 210 20.18 -10.05 4.24
N GLN A 211 19.77 -9.77 2.99
CA GLN A 211 19.86 -8.43 2.43
C GLN A 211 19.00 -7.42 3.18
N VAL A 212 17.74 -7.79 3.50
CA VAL A 212 16.80 -6.94 4.26
C VAL A 212 17.31 -6.66 5.67
N GLU A 213 17.85 -7.69 6.35
CA GLU A 213 18.41 -7.56 7.68
C GLU A 213 19.67 -6.66 7.68
N HIS A 214 20.56 -6.83 6.68
CA HIS A 214 21.74 -6.00 6.52
C HIS A 214 21.40 -4.53 6.21
N ALA A 215 20.38 -4.29 5.38
CA ALA A 215 19.88 -2.95 5.07
C ALA A 215 19.12 -2.30 6.25
N GLY A 216 18.81 -3.05 7.31
CA GLY A 216 18.12 -2.53 8.47
C GLY A 216 16.65 -2.16 8.25
N LEU A 217 16.01 -2.63 7.18
CA LEU A 217 14.61 -2.32 6.88
C LEU A 217 13.68 -2.94 7.93
N ARG A 218 12.83 -2.11 8.57
CA ARG A 218 11.92 -2.52 9.64
C ARG A 218 10.46 -2.14 9.43
N GLN A 219 10.17 -1.25 8.49
CA GLN A 219 8.83 -0.72 8.20
C GLN A 219 8.75 -0.17 6.78
N ALA A 220 7.58 0.31 6.37
CA ALA A 220 7.34 1.00 5.10
C ALA A 220 7.89 0.26 3.87
N ALA A 221 7.75 -1.07 3.82
CA ALA A 221 8.27 -1.87 2.73
C ALA A 221 7.22 -2.80 2.13
N VAL A 222 7.33 -2.99 0.82
CA VAL A 222 6.56 -3.96 0.03
C VAL A 222 7.47 -5.11 -0.36
N ILE A 223 7.05 -6.34 -0.09
CA ILE A 223 7.74 -7.56 -0.50
C ILE A 223 7.00 -8.14 -1.70
N MET A 224 7.69 -8.39 -2.79
CA MET A 224 7.14 -8.97 -4.01
C MET A 224 7.84 -10.29 -4.30
N VAL A 225 7.08 -11.35 -4.60
CA VAL A 225 7.58 -12.71 -4.85
C VAL A 225 6.92 -13.26 -6.11
N GLY A 226 7.69 -13.86 -6.99
CA GLY A 226 7.16 -14.58 -8.15
C GLY A 226 8.03 -14.47 -9.39
N GLU A 227 7.81 -15.39 -10.33
CA GLU A 227 8.59 -15.50 -11.58
C GLU A 227 8.45 -14.27 -12.49
N ALA A 228 7.31 -13.54 -12.43
CA ALA A 228 7.11 -12.31 -13.19
C ALA A 228 8.16 -11.23 -12.89
N LEU A 229 8.77 -11.26 -11.68
CA LEU A 229 9.78 -10.26 -11.29
C LEU A 229 11.11 -10.41 -12.05
N HIS A 230 11.36 -11.56 -12.64
CA HIS A 230 12.57 -11.83 -13.43
C HIS A 230 12.21 -12.38 -14.82
N ALA A 231 11.07 -11.94 -15.36
CA ALA A 231 10.61 -12.41 -16.67
C ALA A 231 11.61 -12.04 -17.77
N GLU A 232 12.21 -13.05 -18.38
CA GLU A 232 13.06 -12.99 -19.56
C GLU A 232 12.60 -14.11 -20.52
N ASN A 233 12.60 -13.84 -21.83
CA ASN A 233 12.23 -14.83 -22.87
C ASN A 233 10.84 -15.47 -22.67
N PHE A 234 9.84 -14.66 -22.30
CA PHE A 234 8.44 -15.10 -22.16
C PHE A 234 7.67 -14.99 -23.48
N VAL A 235 6.55 -15.68 -23.59
CA VAL A 235 5.66 -15.63 -24.77
C VAL A 235 4.93 -14.28 -24.79
N GLU A 236 4.96 -13.62 -25.95
CA GLU A 236 4.25 -12.34 -26.14
C GLU A 236 2.73 -12.53 -26.03
N SER A 237 2.06 -11.52 -25.47
CA SER A 237 0.61 -11.51 -25.38
C SER A 237 -0.05 -11.56 -26.76
N HIS A 238 -0.99 -12.48 -26.97
CA HIS A 238 -1.80 -12.55 -28.18
C HIS A 238 -2.63 -11.27 -28.43
N LEU A 239 -2.82 -10.44 -27.40
CA LEU A 239 -3.55 -9.18 -27.53
C LEU A 239 -2.89 -8.21 -28.53
N TYR A 240 -1.57 -8.19 -28.55
CA TYR A 240 -0.75 -7.33 -29.42
C TYR A 240 -0.05 -8.11 -30.54
N GLY A 241 -0.24 -9.42 -30.62
CA GLY A 241 0.33 -10.28 -31.66
C GLY A 241 -0.25 -10.00 -33.03
N LYS A 242 0.53 -10.28 -34.11
CA LYS A 242 0.17 -10.06 -35.50
C LYS A 242 -1.08 -10.82 -36.00
N ARG A 243 -1.77 -11.59 -35.17
CA ARG A 243 -2.95 -12.42 -35.49
C ARG A 243 -4.31 -11.80 -35.17
N ARG A 244 -4.42 -10.48 -35.00
CA ARG A 244 -5.72 -9.80 -35.09
C ARG A 244 -6.04 -9.53 -36.59
N ARG A 245 -6.58 -10.54 -37.26
CA ARG A 245 -7.38 -10.38 -38.50
C ARG A 245 -8.68 -11.13 -38.32
#